data_ed57092c73515aa637b6c9c7344e1bb0
#
_entry.id   ed57092c73515aa637b6c9c7344e1bb0
#
_cell.length_a   1.000
_cell.length_b   1.000
_cell.length_c   1.000
_cell.angle_alpha   90.00
_cell.angle_beta   90.00
_cell.angle_gamma   90.00
#
_symmetry.space_group_name_H-M   'P 1'
#
loop_
_entity.id
_entity.type
_entity.pdbx_description
1 polymer ?
#
loop_
_entity_poly.entity_id
_entity_poly.type
_entity_poly.pdbx_seq_one_letter_code
_entity_poly.pdbx_strand_id
1 'polypeptide(L)'
;MIVRLLGEGQWRVDDATADRLNELDEEVARAVEANDEAALWRGLQALAETVRENGERLADDDLTPSDAIIPPEDLSLEEAHELLAGEGLIPDQPVT
;
A
#
# COMPACT_ATOMS: atom_id res chain seq x y z
N MET A 1 4.42 -8.87 -7.82
CA MET A 1 4.77 -7.84 -6.82
C MET A 1 4.59 -8.41 -5.41
N ILE A 2 5.50 -8.13 -4.55
CA ILE A 2 5.43 -8.52 -3.13
C ILE A 2 5.05 -7.28 -2.31
N VAL A 3 3.96 -7.37 -1.57
CA VAL A 3 3.45 -6.26 -0.76
C VAL A 3 3.50 -6.66 0.72
N ARG A 4 4.08 -5.79 1.54
CA ARG A 4 4.10 -5.99 2.99
C ARG A 4 3.03 -5.11 3.65
N LEU A 5 2.19 -5.74 4.47
CA LEU A 5 1.29 -5.02 5.36
C LEU A 5 1.98 -4.95 6.72
N LEU A 6 2.30 -3.74 7.19
CA LEU A 6 3.02 -3.58 8.45
C LEU A 6 2.24 -4.19 9.61
N GLY A 7 2.91 -5.06 10.35
CA GLY A 7 2.30 -5.76 11.47
C GLY A 7 1.58 -7.06 11.10
N GLU A 8 1.44 -7.40 9.83
CA GLU A 8 0.71 -8.59 9.41
C GLU A 8 1.55 -9.59 8.62
N GLY A 9 2.41 -9.12 7.70
CA GLY A 9 3.23 -10.01 6.88
C GLY A 9 3.32 -9.57 5.43
N GLN A 10 3.64 -10.49 4.54
CA GLN A 10 3.82 -10.23 3.12
C GLN A 10 2.87 -11.08 2.28
N TRP A 11 2.45 -10.51 1.14
CA TRP A 11 1.59 -11.17 0.16
C TRP A 11 2.17 -10.99 -1.23
N ARG A 12 2.00 -12.03 -2.06
CA ARG A 12 2.31 -11.94 -3.49
C ARG A 12 1.03 -11.58 -4.24
N VAL A 13 1.07 -10.54 -5.06
CA VAL A 13 -0.08 -10.11 -5.87
C VAL A 13 0.25 -10.17 -7.35
N ASP A 14 -0.75 -10.43 -8.18
CA ASP A 14 -0.59 -10.45 -9.62
C ASP A 14 -0.63 -9.02 -10.21
N ASP A 15 -0.40 -8.92 -11.52
CA ASP A 15 -0.31 -7.62 -12.19
C ASP A 15 -1.64 -6.85 -12.14
N ALA A 16 -2.77 -7.53 -12.29
CA ALA A 16 -4.08 -6.88 -12.21
C ALA A 16 -4.33 -6.30 -10.82
N THR A 17 -3.96 -7.04 -9.77
CA THR A 17 -4.06 -6.55 -8.40
C THR A 17 -3.11 -5.40 -8.16
N ALA A 18 -1.88 -5.48 -8.69
CA ALA A 18 -0.92 -4.38 -8.57
C ALA A 18 -1.44 -3.09 -9.20
N ASP A 19 -2.09 -3.18 -10.38
CA ASP A 19 -2.71 -2.03 -11.03
C ASP A 19 -3.81 -1.42 -10.16
N ARG A 20 -4.63 -2.26 -9.54
CA ARG A 20 -5.67 -1.80 -8.62
C ARG A 20 -5.07 -1.10 -7.39
N LEU A 21 -3.98 -1.63 -6.86
CA LEU A 21 -3.26 -1.02 -5.74
C LEU A 21 -2.71 0.36 -6.12
N ASN A 22 -2.20 0.52 -7.34
CA ASN A 22 -1.74 1.82 -7.82
C ASN A 22 -2.86 2.85 -7.87
N GLU A 23 -4.05 2.45 -8.33
CA GLU A 23 -5.21 3.35 -8.34
C GLU A 23 -5.59 3.79 -6.92
N LEU A 24 -5.60 2.86 -5.97
CA LEU A 24 -5.92 3.14 -4.57
C LEU A 24 -4.84 4.03 -3.93
N ASP A 25 -3.58 3.82 -4.28
CA ASP A 25 -2.48 4.65 -3.80
C ASP A 25 -2.64 6.11 -4.25
N GLU A 26 -3.08 6.32 -5.48
CA GLU A 26 -3.36 7.67 -5.99
C GLU A 26 -4.48 8.34 -5.18
N GLU A 27 -5.50 7.58 -4.80
CA GLU A 27 -6.58 8.09 -3.96
C GLU A 27 -6.08 8.48 -2.58
N VAL A 28 -5.19 7.67 -2.00
CA VAL A 28 -4.55 7.97 -0.72
C VAL A 28 -3.73 9.26 -0.82
N ALA A 29 -2.95 9.41 -1.89
CA ALA A 29 -2.15 10.61 -2.11
C ALA A 29 -3.03 11.87 -2.20
N ARG A 30 -4.15 11.77 -2.91
CA ARG A 30 -5.10 12.90 -3.00
C ARG A 30 -5.72 13.25 -1.65
N ALA A 31 -6.02 12.22 -0.83
CA ALA A 31 -6.55 12.44 0.51
C ALA A 31 -5.55 13.19 1.39
N VAL A 32 -4.26 12.81 1.30
CA VAL A 32 -3.19 13.48 2.05
C VAL A 32 -3.05 14.93 1.60
N GLU A 33 -3.06 15.18 0.30
CA GLU A 33 -2.98 16.54 -0.24
C GLU A 33 -4.16 17.42 0.20
N ALA A 34 -5.34 16.82 0.32
CA ALA A 34 -6.54 17.50 0.78
C ALA A 34 -6.64 17.61 2.30
N ASN A 35 -5.69 17.02 3.04
CA ASN A 35 -5.71 16.90 4.50
C ASN A 35 -6.99 16.23 5.02
N ASP A 36 -7.48 15.23 4.25
CA ASP A 36 -8.69 14.47 4.58
C ASP A 36 -8.30 13.15 5.25
N GLU A 37 -8.23 13.16 6.58
CA GLU A 37 -7.81 12.00 7.35
C GLU A 37 -8.77 10.81 7.21
N ALA A 38 -10.07 11.07 7.14
CA ALA A 38 -11.05 10.01 6.97
C ALA A 38 -10.89 9.31 5.62
N ALA A 39 -10.66 10.09 4.55
CA ALA A 39 -10.40 9.52 3.22
C ALA A 39 -9.08 8.76 3.18
N LEU A 40 -8.06 9.25 3.89
CA LEU A 40 -6.78 8.55 4.03
C LEU A 40 -6.98 7.17 4.66
N TRP A 41 -7.71 7.10 5.77
CA TRP A 41 -7.93 5.83 6.46
C TRP A 41 -8.75 4.86 5.61
N ARG A 42 -9.78 5.35 4.90
CA ARG A 42 -10.55 4.51 3.96
C ARG A 42 -9.67 3.96 2.85
N GLY A 43 -8.78 4.79 2.32
CA GLY A 43 -7.85 4.39 1.27
C GLY A 43 -6.88 3.32 1.73
N LEU A 44 -6.31 3.49 2.92
CA LEU A 44 -5.39 2.51 3.50
C LEU A 44 -6.11 1.19 3.79
N GLN A 45 -7.33 1.25 4.29
CA GLN A 45 -8.14 0.06 4.53
C GLN A 45 -8.42 -0.68 3.21
N ALA A 46 -8.76 0.06 2.16
CA ALA A 46 -9.02 -0.53 0.85
C ALA A 46 -7.78 -1.20 0.27
N LEU A 47 -6.60 -0.58 0.43
CA LEU A 47 -5.34 -1.18 0.01
C LEU A 47 -5.10 -2.51 0.74
N ALA A 48 -5.22 -2.51 2.06
CA ALA A 48 -4.98 -3.71 2.85
C ALA A 48 -5.98 -4.83 2.51
N GLU A 49 -7.25 -4.51 2.39
CA GLU A 49 -8.27 -5.50 2.03
C GLU A 49 -8.03 -6.08 0.63
N THR A 50 -7.64 -5.25 -0.33
CA THR A 50 -7.35 -5.70 -1.68
C THR A 50 -6.20 -6.71 -1.68
N VAL A 51 -5.15 -6.45 -0.91
CA VAL A 51 -4.02 -7.36 -0.78
C VAL A 51 -4.46 -8.67 -0.13
N ARG A 52 -5.21 -8.61 0.98
CA ARG A 52 -5.65 -9.81 1.69
C ARG A 52 -6.58 -10.69 0.87
N GLU A 53 -7.47 -10.08 0.09
CA GLU A 53 -8.47 -10.80 -0.71
C GLU A 53 -7.90 -11.40 -1.99
N ASN A 54 -6.94 -10.74 -2.60
CA ASN A 54 -6.42 -11.12 -3.92
C ASN A 54 -4.99 -11.64 -3.90
N GLY A 55 -4.26 -11.40 -2.82
CA GLY A 55 -2.88 -11.82 -2.70
C GLY A 55 -2.74 -13.22 -2.12
N GLU A 56 -1.58 -13.82 -2.34
CA GLU A 56 -1.18 -15.08 -1.72
C GLU A 56 -0.22 -14.77 -0.58
N ARG A 57 -0.62 -15.13 0.64
CA ARG A 57 0.20 -14.85 1.81
C ARG A 57 1.46 -15.70 1.79
N LEU A 58 2.62 -15.06 1.98
CA LEU A 58 3.90 -15.74 2.07
C LEU A 58 4.11 -16.27 3.50
N ALA A 59 4.93 -17.31 3.62
CA ALA A 59 5.30 -17.84 4.93
C ALA A 59 6.06 -16.80 5.74
N ASP A 60 5.91 -16.84 7.07
CA ASP A 60 6.54 -15.84 7.96
C ASP A 60 8.07 -15.86 7.86
N ASP A 61 8.66 -16.98 7.52
CA ASP A 61 10.11 -17.13 7.35
C ASP A 61 10.59 -16.85 5.93
N ASP A 62 9.70 -16.42 5.03
CA ASP A 62 10.06 -16.04 3.67
C ASP A 62 10.75 -14.68 3.71
N LEU A 63 12.01 -14.65 3.26
CA LEU A 63 12.84 -13.45 3.30
C LEU A 63 12.82 -12.65 1.99
N THR A 64 11.86 -12.91 1.11
CA THR A 64 11.73 -12.17 -0.15
C THR A 64 11.53 -10.68 0.14
N PRO A 65 12.33 -9.79 -0.48
CA PRO A 65 12.16 -8.36 -0.27
C PRO A 65 10.81 -7.86 -0.75
N SER A 66 10.24 -6.91 -0.01
CA SER A 66 8.97 -6.28 -0.38
C SER A 66 9.19 -5.23 -1.48
N ASP A 67 8.31 -5.22 -2.48
CA ASP A 67 8.29 -4.18 -3.51
C ASP A 67 7.53 -2.94 -3.03
N ALA A 68 6.56 -3.14 -2.16
CA ALA A 68 5.75 -2.06 -1.61
C ALA A 68 5.41 -2.36 -0.16
N ILE A 69 5.22 -1.30 0.63
CA ILE A 69 4.86 -1.40 2.05
C ILE A 69 3.62 -0.54 2.28
N ILE A 70 2.60 -1.14 2.89
CA ILE A 70 1.37 -0.43 3.24
C ILE A 70 1.37 -0.23 4.76
N PRO A 71 1.27 1.02 5.24
CA PRO A 71 1.27 1.32 6.67
C PRO A 71 -0.06 0.91 7.33
N PRO A 72 -0.12 0.92 8.67
CA PRO A 72 -1.36 0.65 9.39
C PRO A 72 -2.47 1.63 9.01
N GLU A 73 -3.71 1.19 9.15
CA GLU A 73 -4.89 1.99 8.79
C GLU A 73 -5.08 3.24 9.67
N ASP A 74 -4.44 3.29 10.83
CA ASP A 74 -4.52 4.41 11.77
C ASP A 74 -3.37 5.41 11.61
N LEU A 75 -2.71 5.40 10.48
CA LEU A 75 -1.63 6.32 10.18
C LEU A 75 -2.12 7.78 10.25
N SER A 76 -1.37 8.65 10.93
CA SER A 76 -1.73 10.07 11.00
C SER A 76 -1.41 10.80 9.68
N LEU A 77 -2.07 11.95 9.45
CA LEU A 77 -1.77 12.77 8.28
C LEU A 77 -0.31 13.21 8.27
N GLU A 78 0.25 13.57 9.42
CA GLU A 78 1.65 13.96 9.51
C GLU A 78 2.59 12.85 9.06
N GLU A 79 2.36 11.64 9.54
CA GLU A 79 3.15 10.47 9.15
C GLU A 79 2.96 10.15 7.66
N ALA A 80 1.73 10.29 7.16
CA ALA A 80 1.43 10.07 5.76
C ALA A 80 2.16 11.06 4.85
N HIS A 81 2.23 12.34 5.25
CA HIS A 81 2.98 13.34 4.48
C HIS A 81 4.45 12.95 4.35
N GLU A 82 5.05 12.43 5.40
CA GLU A 82 6.44 11.98 5.38
C GLU A 82 6.63 10.78 4.43
N LEU A 83 5.73 9.80 4.51
CA LEU A 83 5.82 8.59 3.68
C LEU A 83 5.58 8.89 2.20
N LEU A 84 4.71 9.84 1.89
CA LEU A 84 4.33 10.18 0.51
C LEU A 84 5.15 11.33 -0.07
N ALA A 85 6.16 11.80 0.63
CA ALA A 85 7.01 12.91 0.18
C ALA A 85 7.84 12.56 -1.07
N GLY A 86 7.87 11.33 -1.50
CA GLY A 86 8.57 10.89 -2.70
C GLY A 86 7.63 10.25 -3.71
N GLU A 87 7.70 8.93 -3.85
CA GLU A 87 7.03 8.17 -4.92
C GLU A 87 5.68 7.58 -4.53
N GLY A 88 5.18 7.82 -3.32
CA GLY A 88 3.96 7.20 -2.82
C GLY A 88 4.24 5.84 -2.20
N LEU A 89 3.15 5.11 -1.84
CA LEU A 89 3.25 3.82 -1.15
C LEU A 89 3.52 2.67 -2.11
N ILE A 90 2.99 2.76 -3.32
CA ILE A 90 3.16 1.74 -4.35
C ILE A 90 4.03 2.37 -5.44
N PRO A 91 5.26 1.92 -5.61
CA PRO A 91 6.13 2.50 -6.64
C PRO A 91 5.61 2.18 -8.04
N ASP A 92 5.80 3.11 -8.97
CA ASP A 92 5.49 2.87 -10.37
C ASP A 92 6.34 1.71 -10.89
N GLN A 93 5.73 0.87 -11.71
CA GLN A 93 6.47 -0.22 -12.33
C GLN A 93 7.57 0.34 -13.20
N PRO A 94 8.82 -0.09 -13.02
CA PRO A 94 9.88 0.38 -13.90
C PRO A 94 9.60 -0.08 -15.33
N VAL A 95 9.64 0.88 -16.23
CA VAL A 95 9.50 0.58 -17.67
C VAL A 95 10.86 0.11 -18.17
N THR A 96 10.99 -1.17 -18.23
CA THR A 96 12.22 -1.78 -18.77
C THR A 96 11.93 -2.42 -20.09
#